data_2ec0e97a462cd23d31bf959f397d3f68
#
_entry.id   2ec0e97a462cd23d31bf959f397d3f68
#
_cell.length_a   1.000
_cell.length_b   1.000
_cell.length_c   1.000
_cell.angle_alpha   90.00
_cell.angle_beta   90.00
_cell.angle_gamma   90.00
#
_symmetry.space_group_name_H-M   'P 1'
#
loop_
_entity.id
_entity.type
_entity.pdbx_description
1 polymer ?
#
loop_
_entity_poly.entity_id
_entity_poly.type
_entity_poly.pdbx_seq_one_letter_code
_entity_poly.pdbx_strand_id
1 'polypeptide(L)'
;MFRRACLAAIAVCALGLTTAAHAQGYKEKVKEFRIGLLGGENTQDRLARYGKFQQLLQEKLGIPVKLFPAADYAGVMQGIAAGQLEMASFGASGFAGAWLDCKCIEPIAVPQENDGSTYYYSVLVVRADSGIKSIEDMKGHSLAWADPNSTSGYLIPSATLKAKGIKLDDGAYFSKTGFSGGHEQGVVAVLNKQYDGAVTWTSGQGDAAEGYSRGNLRSMVDKKMLKMSDIRVIWQSGKIPNGPWAIRTALPDDLKKVVTQFLLDLPKSHKDVYDDVERGSGIGYAPATMELYHDIIELRTAEQRANRS
;
A
#
# COMPACT_ATOMS: atom_id res chain seq x y z
N MET A 1 36.86 13.27 79.18
CA MET A 1 36.15 11.95 79.20
C MET A 1 35.11 11.91 78.07
N PHE A 2 35.17 10.83 77.32
CA PHE A 2 34.22 10.32 76.35
C PHE A 2 34.11 10.99 74.95
N ARG A 3 34.95 10.44 74.07
CA ARG A 3 34.72 10.30 72.64
C ARG A 3 33.60 9.27 72.42
N ARG A 4 32.67 9.54 71.55
CA ARG A 4 32.04 8.52 70.70
C ARG A 4 31.68 9.09 69.33
N ALA A 5 32.15 8.37 68.35
CA ALA A 5 32.14 8.63 66.93
C ALA A 5 30.74 8.60 66.31
N CYS A 6 30.52 9.42 65.30
CA CYS A 6 29.47 9.28 64.31
C CYS A 6 30.09 8.65 63.06
N LEU A 7 29.75 7.41 62.81
CA LEU A 7 29.90 6.70 61.57
C LEU A 7 28.49 6.27 61.14
N ALA A 8 27.91 6.94 60.18
CA ALA A 8 26.83 6.43 59.36
C ALA A 8 26.47 7.46 58.28
N ALA A 9 26.74 7.16 57.04
CA ALA A 9 25.90 7.50 55.88
C ALA A 9 26.75 7.57 54.60
N ILE A 10 27.06 6.43 54.01
CA ILE A 10 27.35 6.32 52.59
C ILE A 10 26.77 4.99 52.12
N ALA A 11 25.55 4.99 51.64
CA ALA A 11 25.00 3.90 50.84
C ALA A 11 23.62 4.32 50.28
N VAL A 12 23.57 5.20 49.30
CA VAL A 12 22.43 5.31 48.36
C VAL A 12 22.94 6.08 47.16
N CYS A 13 23.36 5.46 46.11
CA CYS A 13 23.42 5.93 44.72
C CYS A 13 23.96 4.85 43.79
N ALA A 14 23.21 3.76 43.62
CA ALA A 14 23.50 2.78 42.57
C ALA A 14 22.23 2.03 42.11
N LEU A 15 21.18 2.81 41.79
CA LEU A 15 19.96 2.25 41.19
C LEU A 15 19.38 3.28 40.24
N GLY A 16 19.96 3.43 39.04
CA GLY A 16 19.41 4.40 38.08
C GLY A 16 20.01 4.34 36.68
N LEU A 17 20.65 3.26 36.26
CA LEU A 17 21.30 3.21 34.95
C LEU A 17 21.04 1.93 34.14
N THR A 18 19.91 1.26 34.32
CA THR A 18 19.64 0.00 33.57
C THR A 18 18.51 0.08 32.56
N THR A 19 17.88 1.20 32.32
CA THR A 19 16.76 1.29 31.36
C THR A 19 17.13 1.79 29.96
N ALA A 20 18.34 2.27 29.74
CA ALA A 20 18.75 2.79 28.41
C ALA A 20 19.40 1.72 27.50
N ALA A 21 19.79 0.57 28.01
CA ALA A 21 20.55 -0.43 27.25
C ALA A 21 19.69 -1.35 26.34
N HIS A 22 18.34 -1.37 26.51
CA HIS A 22 17.48 -2.25 25.70
C HIS A 22 16.93 -1.58 24.42
N ALA A 23 17.16 -0.29 24.23
CA ALA A 23 16.51 0.47 23.12
C ALA A 23 17.28 0.49 21.79
N GLN A 24 18.41 -0.22 21.63
CA GLN A 24 19.26 -0.11 20.43
C GLN A 24 19.87 -1.41 19.90
N GLY A 25 19.43 -2.56 20.39
CA GLY A 25 19.99 -3.87 20.01
C GLY A 25 19.88 -4.19 18.52
N TYR A 26 18.86 -3.66 17.82
CA TYR A 26 18.70 -3.88 16.39
C TYR A 26 19.79 -3.19 15.54
N LYS A 27 20.41 -2.10 15.99
CA LYS A 27 21.45 -1.37 15.23
C LYS A 27 22.72 -2.18 15.01
N GLU A 28 22.95 -3.18 15.84
CA GLU A 28 24.06 -4.10 15.65
C GLU A 28 23.78 -5.10 14.53
N LYS A 29 22.51 -5.51 14.39
CA LYS A 29 22.04 -6.54 13.45
C LYS A 29 21.62 -5.97 12.09
N VAL A 30 20.97 -4.78 12.09
CA VAL A 30 20.44 -4.13 10.90
C VAL A 30 21.20 -2.82 10.67
N LYS A 31 22.05 -2.80 9.64
CA LYS A 31 22.91 -1.65 9.32
C LYS A 31 22.22 -0.66 8.37
N GLU A 32 21.20 -1.09 7.65
CA GLU A 32 20.43 -0.31 6.69
C GLU A 32 19.00 -0.86 6.66
N PHE A 33 18.00 0.02 6.56
CA PHE A 33 16.58 -0.35 6.46
C PHE A 33 16.06 -0.01 5.06
N ARG A 34 15.72 -1.03 4.27
CA ARG A 34 15.35 -0.92 2.86
C ARG A 34 13.85 -1.08 2.69
N ILE A 35 13.24 -0.10 2.01
CA ILE A 35 11.80 -0.02 1.78
C ILE A 35 11.50 -0.19 0.31
N GLY A 36 10.70 -1.20 -0.03
CA GLY A 36 10.20 -1.43 -1.38
C GLY A 36 9.02 -0.51 -1.71
N LEU A 37 9.06 0.13 -2.85
CA LEU A 37 7.98 0.96 -3.36
C LEU A 37 7.40 0.33 -4.63
N LEU A 38 6.10 0.01 -4.60
CA LEU A 38 5.38 -0.59 -5.74
C LEU A 38 5.47 0.29 -6.99
N GLY A 39 5.56 -0.35 -8.16
CA GLY A 39 5.48 0.31 -9.46
C GLY A 39 4.11 0.95 -9.74
N GLY A 40 3.93 1.42 -10.97
CA GLY A 40 2.62 1.88 -11.45
C GLY A 40 2.36 3.38 -11.34
N GLU A 41 3.38 4.18 -11.18
CA GLU A 41 3.41 5.64 -11.33
C GLU A 41 4.81 6.10 -11.74
N ASN A 42 4.97 7.37 -12.09
CA ASN A 42 6.29 7.92 -12.38
C ASN A 42 7.25 7.73 -11.19
N THR A 43 8.47 7.25 -11.47
CA THR A 43 9.45 6.92 -10.42
C THR A 43 9.92 8.15 -9.65
N GLN A 44 10.09 9.30 -10.30
CA GLN A 44 10.54 10.53 -9.64
C GLN A 44 9.45 11.07 -8.70
N ASP A 45 8.18 11.09 -9.16
CA ASP A 45 7.04 11.48 -8.33
C ASP A 45 6.90 10.59 -7.10
N ARG A 46 7.08 9.27 -7.29
CA ARG A 46 7.04 8.29 -6.22
C ARG A 46 8.15 8.53 -5.19
N LEU A 47 9.39 8.73 -5.63
CA LEU A 47 10.51 9.03 -4.74
C LEU A 47 10.33 10.35 -4.01
N ALA A 48 9.83 11.40 -4.68
CA ALA A 48 9.54 12.69 -4.07
C ALA A 48 8.49 12.55 -2.95
N ARG A 49 7.42 11.81 -3.20
CA ARG A 49 6.33 11.54 -2.26
C ARG A 49 6.79 10.82 -0.99
N TYR A 50 7.76 9.92 -1.09
CA TYR A 50 8.32 9.21 0.05
C TYR A 50 9.54 9.89 0.70
N GLY A 51 10.07 10.97 0.13
CA GLY A 51 11.33 11.57 0.58
C GLY A 51 11.30 12.04 2.04
N LYS A 52 10.24 12.73 2.45
CA LYS A 52 10.08 13.18 3.84
C LYS A 52 9.81 12.03 4.81
N PHE A 53 9.03 11.05 4.39
CA PHE A 53 8.81 9.80 5.14
C PHE A 53 10.13 9.08 5.42
N GLN A 54 10.97 8.92 4.39
CA GLN A 54 12.31 8.31 4.50
C GLN A 54 13.17 9.03 5.53
N GLN A 55 13.23 10.36 5.46
CA GLN A 55 14.01 11.18 6.38
C GLN A 55 13.55 10.99 7.83
N LEU A 56 12.24 11.11 8.10
CA LEU A 56 11.68 10.96 9.43
C LEU A 56 11.90 9.56 10.01
N LEU A 57 11.75 8.52 9.19
CA LEU A 57 12.01 7.15 9.62
C LEU A 57 13.50 6.92 9.91
N GLN A 58 14.41 7.48 9.08
CA GLN A 58 15.85 7.43 9.30
C GLN A 58 16.24 8.10 10.63
N GLU A 59 15.70 9.28 10.92
CA GLU A 59 15.88 9.96 12.20
C GLU A 59 15.39 9.11 13.38
N LYS A 60 14.20 8.50 13.23
CA LYS A 60 13.61 7.63 14.26
C LYS A 60 14.44 6.38 14.53
N LEU A 61 14.93 5.74 13.46
CA LEU A 61 15.72 4.49 13.58
C LEU A 61 17.18 4.75 13.95
N GLY A 62 17.74 5.90 13.56
CA GLY A 62 19.17 6.20 13.71
C GLY A 62 20.08 5.26 12.94
N ILE A 63 19.59 4.67 11.84
CA ILE A 63 20.31 3.91 10.82
C ILE A 63 19.85 4.38 9.44
N PRO A 64 20.66 4.24 8.38
CA PRO A 64 20.27 4.62 7.03
C PRO A 64 18.97 3.94 6.58
N VAL A 65 18.05 4.73 6.00
CA VAL A 65 16.83 4.23 5.36
C VAL A 65 16.95 4.47 3.86
N LYS A 66 16.70 3.45 3.04
CA LYS A 66 16.76 3.55 1.58
C LYS A 66 15.47 3.13 0.92
N LEU A 67 15.09 3.86 -0.13
CA LEU A 67 13.92 3.59 -0.94
C LEU A 67 14.32 2.81 -2.20
N PHE A 68 13.62 1.74 -2.50
CA PHE A 68 13.81 0.91 -3.68
C PHE A 68 12.56 0.93 -4.55
N PRO A 69 12.47 1.85 -5.52
CA PRO A 69 11.35 1.90 -6.46
C PRO A 69 11.48 0.74 -7.46
N ALA A 70 10.55 -0.21 -7.39
CA ALA A 70 10.47 -1.29 -8.38
C ALA A 70 9.76 -0.83 -9.66
N ALA A 71 10.02 -1.51 -10.77
CA ALA A 71 9.34 -1.26 -12.03
C ALA A 71 7.86 -1.68 -11.94
N ASP A 72 7.58 -2.78 -11.26
CA ASP A 72 6.27 -3.40 -11.09
C ASP A 72 6.06 -3.92 -9.65
N TYR A 73 4.92 -4.53 -9.40
CA TYR A 73 4.58 -5.12 -8.09
C TYR A 73 5.41 -6.37 -7.80
N ALA A 74 5.70 -7.19 -8.82
CA ALA A 74 6.46 -8.43 -8.67
C ALA A 74 7.87 -8.17 -8.13
N GLY A 75 8.53 -7.09 -8.57
CA GLY A 75 9.87 -6.73 -8.10
C GLY A 75 9.91 -6.47 -6.58
N VAL A 76 8.89 -5.85 -6.01
CA VAL A 76 8.81 -5.65 -4.54
C VAL A 76 8.53 -6.97 -3.83
N MET A 77 7.59 -7.78 -4.36
CA MET A 77 7.26 -9.10 -3.78
C MET A 77 8.49 -10.01 -3.73
N GLN A 78 9.23 -10.09 -4.83
CA GLN A 78 10.46 -10.88 -4.93
C GLN A 78 11.57 -10.32 -4.03
N GLY A 79 11.75 -9.00 -4.01
CA GLY A 79 12.77 -8.33 -3.21
C GLY A 79 12.59 -8.57 -1.70
N ILE A 80 11.35 -8.52 -1.19
CA ILE A 80 11.10 -8.76 0.23
C ILE A 80 11.21 -10.26 0.57
N ALA A 81 10.75 -11.15 -0.31
CA ALA A 81 10.88 -12.59 -0.14
C ALA A 81 12.34 -13.05 -0.14
N ALA A 82 13.18 -12.44 -0.99
CA ALA A 82 14.62 -12.70 -1.06
C ALA A 82 15.43 -12.04 0.07
N GLY A 83 14.80 -11.26 0.96
CA GLY A 83 15.49 -10.56 2.04
C GLY A 83 16.29 -9.33 1.59
N GLN A 84 16.00 -8.81 0.40
CA GLN A 84 16.61 -7.59 -0.12
C GLN A 84 15.91 -6.31 0.39
N LEU A 85 14.71 -6.45 0.93
CA LEU A 85 13.91 -5.38 1.51
C LEU A 85 13.48 -5.77 2.91
N GLU A 86 13.44 -4.80 3.84
CA GLU A 86 12.96 -5.00 5.21
C GLU A 86 11.46 -4.77 5.33
N MET A 87 10.93 -3.81 4.56
CA MET A 87 9.53 -3.40 4.63
C MET A 87 9.03 -2.99 3.25
N ALA A 88 7.73 -3.07 3.03
CA ALA A 88 7.07 -2.48 1.87
C ALA A 88 5.61 -2.12 2.17
N SER A 89 5.07 -1.12 1.45
CA SER A 89 3.64 -0.88 1.37
C SER A 89 3.08 -1.69 0.21
N PHE A 90 2.08 -2.54 0.49
CA PHE A 90 1.48 -3.44 -0.50
C PHE A 90 0.01 -3.09 -0.76
N GLY A 91 -0.51 -3.49 -1.93
CA GLY A 91 -1.92 -3.83 -2.04
C GLY A 91 -2.18 -5.21 -1.40
N ALA A 92 -3.40 -5.48 -0.96
CA ALA A 92 -3.72 -6.73 -0.24
C ALA A 92 -3.38 -8.00 -1.06
N SER A 93 -3.58 -7.99 -2.39
CA SER A 93 -3.21 -9.12 -3.29
C SER A 93 -1.70 -9.30 -3.38
N GLY A 94 -0.93 -8.21 -3.51
CA GLY A 94 0.53 -8.27 -3.54
C GLY A 94 1.11 -8.79 -2.22
N PHE A 95 0.55 -8.33 -1.09
CA PHE A 95 0.87 -8.86 0.24
C PHE A 95 0.57 -10.36 0.33
N ALA A 96 -0.64 -10.79 -0.07
CA ALA A 96 -1.05 -12.19 -0.06
C ALA A 96 -0.10 -13.05 -0.92
N GLY A 97 0.25 -12.59 -2.13
CA GLY A 97 1.19 -13.29 -3.01
C GLY A 97 2.57 -13.43 -2.39
N ALA A 98 3.17 -12.34 -1.92
CA ALA A 98 4.49 -12.38 -1.26
C ALA A 98 4.48 -13.28 -0.01
N TRP A 99 3.41 -13.21 0.81
CA TRP A 99 3.27 -14.07 1.98
C TRP A 99 3.12 -15.55 1.60
N LEU A 100 2.34 -15.87 0.54
CA LEU A 100 2.20 -17.24 0.06
C LEU A 100 3.54 -17.83 -0.40
N ASP A 101 4.37 -17.01 -1.04
CA ASP A 101 5.66 -17.43 -1.57
C ASP A 101 6.70 -17.70 -0.47
N CYS A 102 6.75 -16.89 0.57
CA CYS A 102 7.84 -16.99 1.55
C CYS A 102 7.42 -17.24 3.00
N LYS A 103 6.16 -16.95 3.39
CA LYS A 103 5.71 -16.98 4.79
C LYS A 103 6.58 -16.14 5.74
N CYS A 104 7.32 -15.17 5.19
CA CYS A 104 8.39 -14.46 5.87
C CYS A 104 8.08 -12.98 6.16
N ILE A 105 6.84 -12.54 5.94
CA ILE A 105 6.37 -11.18 6.19
C ILE A 105 5.13 -11.17 7.07
N GLU A 106 4.93 -10.11 7.82
CA GLU A 106 3.74 -9.84 8.63
C GLU A 106 3.23 -8.42 8.38
N PRO A 107 1.90 -8.19 8.39
CA PRO A 107 1.34 -6.86 8.28
C PRO A 107 1.48 -6.14 9.62
N ILE A 108 1.82 -4.84 9.62
CA ILE A 108 2.03 -4.07 10.84
C ILE A 108 1.13 -2.85 10.96
N ALA A 109 0.73 -2.27 9.84
CA ALA A 109 -0.15 -1.10 9.81
C ALA A 109 -1.01 -1.10 8.55
N VAL A 110 -2.21 -0.56 8.64
CA VAL A 110 -3.16 -0.40 7.53
C VAL A 110 -3.74 1.02 7.57
N PRO A 111 -3.82 1.73 6.43
CA PRO A 111 -4.42 3.06 6.40
C PRO A 111 -5.92 3.01 6.67
N GLN A 112 -6.40 4.03 7.38
CA GLN A 112 -7.80 4.26 7.68
C GLN A 112 -8.34 5.43 6.87
N GLU A 113 -9.51 5.26 6.30
CA GLU A 113 -10.25 6.32 5.64
C GLU A 113 -10.78 7.35 6.64
N ASN A 114 -11.39 8.44 6.14
CA ASN A 114 -11.89 9.52 7.00
C ASN A 114 -13.02 9.09 7.95
N ASP A 115 -13.74 8.02 7.65
CA ASP A 115 -14.75 7.40 8.53
C ASP A 115 -14.20 6.32 9.47
N GLY A 116 -12.88 6.13 9.50
CA GLY A 116 -12.20 5.12 10.31
C GLY A 116 -12.20 3.72 9.69
N SER A 117 -12.83 3.51 8.55
CA SER A 117 -12.81 2.22 7.87
C SER A 117 -11.43 1.90 7.28
N THR A 118 -11.15 0.61 7.10
CA THR A 118 -9.90 0.09 6.54
C THR A 118 -10.11 -0.54 5.17
N TYR A 119 -11.01 0.00 4.36
CA TYR A 119 -11.32 -0.51 3.03
C TYR A 119 -11.52 0.62 2.02
N TYR A 120 -11.31 0.27 0.76
CA TYR A 120 -11.42 1.12 -0.41
C TYR A 120 -12.14 0.40 -1.54
N TYR A 121 -12.17 0.96 -2.74
CA TYR A 121 -12.91 0.40 -3.88
C TYR A 121 -12.06 0.38 -5.16
N SER A 122 -12.23 -0.68 -5.94
CA SER A 122 -11.88 -0.69 -7.36
C SER A 122 -12.98 -0.01 -8.15
N VAL A 123 -12.60 0.80 -9.11
CA VAL A 123 -13.53 1.45 -10.04
C VAL A 123 -13.08 1.25 -11.48
N LEU A 124 -14.04 1.13 -12.40
CA LEU A 124 -13.79 1.14 -13.82
C LEU A 124 -14.15 2.51 -14.36
N VAL A 125 -13.19 3.14 -15.02
CA VAL A 125 -13.31 4.46 -15.62
C VAL A 125 -13.23 4.38 -17.13
N VAL A 126 -14.01 5.23 -17.79
CA VAL A 126 -14.02 5.45 -19.25
C VAL A 126 -13.95 6.95 -19.51
N ARG A 127 -13.63 7.38 -20.73
CA ARG A 127 -13.76 8.82 -21.07
C ARG A 127 -15.20 9.27 -20.97
N ALA A 128 -15.40 10.49 -20.51
CA ALA A 128 -16.73 11.09 -20.38
C ALA A 128 -17.48 11.21 -21.75
N ASP A 129 -16.71 11.41 -22.83
CA ASP A 129 -17.21 11.56 -24.22
C ASP A 129 -17.38 10.23 -24.98
N SER A 130 -17.07 9.08 -24.36
CA SER A 130 -17.08 7.77 -25.04
C SER A 130 -18.46 7.22 -25.38
N GLY A 131 -19.51 7.74 -24.75
CA GLY A 131 -20.86 7.18 -24.83
C GLY A 131 -21.09 5.96 -23.92
N ILE A 132 -20.04 5.34 -23.36
CA ILE A 132 -20.11 4.19 -22.46
C ILE A 132 -20.60 4.66 -21.08
N LYS A 133 -21.64 4.02 -20.52
CA LYS A 133 -22.28 4.42 -19.27
C LYS A 133 -22.37 3.32 -18.23
N SER A 134 -22.15 2.07 -18.63
CA SER A 134 -22.27 0.89 -17.78
C SER A 134 -21.24 -0.19 -18.15
N ILE A 135 -21.14 -1.24 -17.35
CA ILE A 135 -20.29 -2.39 -17.66
C ILE A 135 -20.81 -3.15 -18.88
N GLU A 136 -22.12 -3.13 -19.11
CA GLU A 136 -22.77 -3.76 -20.26
C GLU A 136 -22.37 -3.08 -21.57
N ASP A 137 -22.21 -1.75 -21.55
CA ASP A 137 -21.76 -0.97 -22.71
C ASP A 137 -20.28 -1.25 -23.04
N MET A 138 -19.52 -1.82 -22.11
CA MET A 138 -18.12 -2.23 -22.37
C MET A 138 -17.98 -3.46 -23.26
N LYS A 139 -19.09 -4.12 -23.64
CA LYS A 139 -19.03 -5.26 -24.57
C LYS A 139 -18.47 -4.82 -25.93
N GLY A 140 -17.42 -5.50 -26.40
CA GLY A 140 -16.72 -5.15 -27.64
C GLY A 140 -15.71 -3.99 -27.51
N HIS A 141 -15.58 -3.38 -26.33
CA HIS A 141 -14.59 -2.35 -26.03
C HIS A 141 -13.34 -2.93 -25.38
N SER A 142 -12.27 -2.15 -25.34
CA SER A 142 -10.99 -2.57 -24.75
C SER A 142 -10.88 -2.17 -23.29
N LEU A 143 -10.26 -3.02 -22.45
CA LEU A 143 -10.09 -2.81 -21.00
C LEU A 143 -8.63 -2.92 -20.58
N ALA A 144 -8.11 -1.89 -19.91
CA ALA A 144 -6.79 -1.92 -19.27
C ALA A 144 -6.91 -2.36 -17.80
N TRP A 145 -6.20 -3.43 -17.46
CA TRP A 145 -5.87 -3.80 -16.09
C TRP A 145 -4.64 -3.01 -15.62
N ALA A 146 -4.46 -2.81 -14.32
CA ALA A 146 -3.31 -2.08 -13.81
C ALA A 146 -2.04 -2.96 -13.78
N ASP A 147 -1.99 -3.94 -12.87
CA ASP A 147 -0.87 -4.87 -12.66
C ASP A 147 -1.44 -6.23 -12.23
N PRO A 148 -0.88 -7.37 -12.67
CA PRO A 148 -1.37 -8.71 -12.33
C PRO A 148 -1.44 -8.98 -10.81
N ASN A 149 -0.60 -8.31 -10.03
CA ASN A 149 -0.54 -8.46 -8.57
C ASN A 149 -1.36 -7.39 -7.82
N SER A 150 -2.03 -6.48 -8.56
CA SER A 150 -2.86 -5.45 -7.95
C SER A 150 -4.20 -6.01 -7.49
N THR A 151 -4.62 -5.66 -6.26
CA THR A 151 -5.92 -6.05 -5.71
C THR A 151 -7.06 -5.41 -6.48
N SER A 152 -7.09 -4.08 -6.54
CA SER A 152 -8.14 -3.30 -7.21
C SER A 152 -7.92 -3.14 -8.72
N GLY A 153 -6.67 -3.31 -9.17
CA GLY A 153 -6.33 -3.19 -10.58
C GLY A 153 -6.46 -4.49 -11.37
N TYR A 154 -6.67 -5.62 -10.69
CA TYR A 154 -6.85 -6.92 -11.37
C TYR A 154 -7.62 -7.96 -10.54
N LEU A 155 -7.12 -8.39 -9.37
CA LEU A 155 -7.65 -9.56 -8.67
C LEU A 155 -9.15 -9.45 -8.39
N ILE A 156 -9.59 -8.38 -7.73
CA ILE A 156 -11.00 -8.19 -7.36
C ILE A 156 -11.90 -7.90 -8.56
N PRO A 157 -11.58 -6.93 -9.45
CA PRO A 157 -12.45 -6.68 -10.59
C PRO A 157 -12.54 -7.88 -11.54
N SER A 158 -11.45 -8.61 -11.81
CA SER A 158 -11.49 -9.80 -12.65
C SER A 158 -12.35 -10.91 -12.04
N ALA A 159 -12.18 -11.20 -10.75
CA ALA A 159 -13.01 -12.19 -10.04
C ALA A 159 -14.50 -11.79 -10.03
N THR A 160 -14.79 -10.50 -9.77
CA THR A 160 -16.18 -9.99 -9.75
C THR A 160 -16.83 -10.07 -11.12
N LEU A 161 -16.12 -9.71 -12.19
CA LEU A 161 -16.65 -9.78 -13.55
C LEU A 161 -16.87 -11.24 -13.98
N LYS A 162 -15.93 -12.15 -13.68
CA LYS A 162 -16.09 -13.59 -13.91
C LYS A 162 -17.32 -14.16 -13.18
N ALA A 163 -17.53 -13.77 -11.91
CA ALA A 163 -18.69 -14.19 -11.12
C ALA A 163 -20.03 -13.70 -11.72
N LYS A 164 -20.01 -12.60 -12.48
CA LYS A 164 -21.16 -12.12 -13.27
C LYS A 164 -21.29 -12.79 -14.64
N GLY A 165 -20.49 -13.81 -14.94
CA GLY A 165 -20.51 -14.53 -16.22
C GLY A 165 -19.78 -13.80 -17.35
N ILE A 166 -19.04 -12.72 -17.07
CA ILE A 166 -18.26 -12.00 -18.07
C ILE A 166 -16.96 -12.78 -18.31
N LYS A 167 -16.75 -13.25 -19.52
CA LYS A 167 -15.52 -13.89 -19.96
C LYS A 167 -14.46 -12.82 -20.25
N LEU A 168 -13.28 -12.99 -19.69
CA LEU A 168 -12.21 -11.98 -19.79
C LEU A 168 -11.22 -12.25 -20.93
N ASP A 169 -11.37 -13.37 -21.63
CA ASP A 169 -10.55 -13.70 -22.82
C ASP A 169 -10.80 -12.68 -23.92
N ASP A 170 -9.73 -12.32 -24.65
CA ASP A 170 -9.81 -11.35 -25.74
C ASP A 170 -10.82 -11.78 -26.79
N GLY A 171 -11.67 -10.85 -27.21
CA GLY A 171 -12.75 -11.06 -28.16
C GLY A 171 -13.99 -11.77 -27.61
N ALA A 172 -13.98 -12.26 -26.35
CA ALA A 172 -15.15 -12.93 -25.77
C ALA A 172 -16.22 -11.92 -25.28
N TYR A 173 -15.82 -10.98 -24.44
CA TYR A 173 -16.66 -9.88 -23.98
C TYR A 173 -16.02 -8.53 -24.33
N PHE A 174 -14.78 -8.34 -23.90
CA PHE A 174 -13.95 -7.21 -24.30
C PHE A 174 -13.31 -7.51 -25.66
N SER A 175 -13.12 -6.50 -26.51
CA SER A 175 -12.38 -6.68 -27.78
C SER A 175 -10.93 -7.12 -27.52
N LYS A 176 -10.33 -6.55 -26.48
CA LYS A 176 -9.02 -6.95 -25.92
C LYS A 176 -8.93 -6.52 -24.45
N THR A 177 -8.09 -7.21 -23.71
CA THR A 177 -7.65 -6.77 -22.38
C THR A 177 -6.12 -6.68 -22.35
N GLY A 178 -5.55 -5.95 -21.39
CA GLY A 178 -4.10 -5.88 -21.23
C GLY A 178 -3.71 -5.15 -19.95
N PHE A 179 -2.47 -5.36 -19.52
CA PHE A 179 -1.92 -4.68 -18.36
C PHE A 179 -1.23 -3.39 -18.77
N SER A 180 -1.60 -2.28 -18.13
CA SER A 180 -1.01 -0.95 -18.39
C SER A 180 0.27 -0.68 -17.60
N GLY A 181 0.63 -1.58 -16.66
CA GLY A 181 1.78 -1.43 -15.78
C GLY A 181 1.46 -0.68 -14.47
N GLY A 182 0.22 -0.17 -14.32
CA GLY A 182 -0.24 0.48 -13.08
C GLY A 182 -1.50 1.29 -13.24
N HIS A 183 -1.99 1.80 -12.12
CA HIS A 183 -3.26 2.53 -12.06
C HIS A 183 -3.21 3.87 -12.82
N GLU A 184 -2.14 4.63 -12.65
CA GLU A 184 -1.95 5.93 -13.32
C GLU A 184 -1.84 5.72 -14.83
N GLN A 185 -1.00 4.77 -15.28
CA GLN A 185 -0.83 4.44 -16.68
C GLN A 185 -2.13 3.98 -17.35
N GLY A 186 -2.96 3.20 -16.62
CA GLY A 186 -4.27 2.76 -17.13
C GLY A 186 -5.21 3.93 -17.41
N VAL A 187 -5.33 4.89 -16.48
CA VAL A 187 -6.15 6.07 -16.68
C VAL A 187 -5.61 6.95 -17.80
N VAL A 188 -4.29 7.14 -17.87
CA VAL A 188 -3.62 7.87 -18.95
C VAL A 188 -3.90 7.21 -20.32
N ALA A 189 -3.85 5.88 -20.39
CA ALA A 189 -4.14 5.13 -21.61
C ALA A 189 -5.60 5.34 -22.08
N VAL A 190 -6.55 5.47 -21.14
CA VAL A 190 -7.95 5.81 -21.46
C VAL A 190 -8.07 7.24 -21.99
N LEU A 191 -7.44 8.22 -21.34
CA LEU A 191 -7.45 9.61 -21.78
C LEU A 191 -6.84 9.76 -23.19
N ASN A 192 -5.79 8.99 -23.49
CA ASN A 192 -5.10 8.96 -24.78
C ASN A 192 -5.78 8.05 -25.82
N LYS A 193 -6.97 7.49 -25.56
CA LYS A 193 -7.73 6.62 -26.46
C LYS A 193 -7.01 5.33 -26.86
N GLN A 194 -6.05 4.85 -26.04
CA GLN A 194 -5.35 3.57 -26.23
C GLN A 194 -6.18 2.38 -25.73
N TYR A 195 -7.01 2.65 -24.71
CA TYR A 195 -8.04 1.76 -24.18
C TYR A 195 -9.35 2.54 -23.99
N ASP A 196 -10.47 1.83 -24.05
CA ASP A 196 -11.79 2.42 -23.83
C ASP A 196 -12.10 2.56 -22.34
N GLY A 197 -11.65 1.60 -21.54
CA GLY A 197 -11.79 1.62 -20.08
C GLY A 197 -10.52 1.16 -19.36
N ALA A 198 -10.41 1.59 -18.11
CA ALA A 198 -9.35 1.11 -17.21
C ALA A 198 -9.88 0.89 -15.80
N VAL A 199 -9.33 -0.09 -15.08
CA VAL A 199 -9.59 -0.25 -13.65
C VAL A 199 -8.57 0.51 -12.82
N THR A 200 -9.08 1.22 -11.81
CA THR A 200 -8.26 1.98 -10.88
C THR A 200 -8.88 1.94 -9.48
N TRP A 201 -8.53 2.85 -8.58
CA TRP A 201 -9.03 2.81 -7.21
C TRP A 201 -9.28 4.19 -6.61
N THR A 202 -10.19 4.20 -5.64
CA THR A 202 -10.58 5.36 -4.83
C THR A 202 -11.01 4.92 -3.44
N SER A 203 -10.93 5.84 -2.46
CA SER A 203 -11.52 5.63 -1.13
C SER A 203 -13.05 5.46 -1.17
N GLY A 204 -13.71 5.98 -2.20
CA GLY A 204 -15.17 6.06 -2.24
C GLY A 204 -15.77 7.10 -1.30
N GLN A 205 -14.93 7.91 -0.65
CA GLN A 205 -15.32 8.97 0.27
C GLN A 205 -14.91 10.35 -0.25
N GLY A 206 -15.55 11.40 0.25
CA GLY A 206 -15.30 12.77 -0.22
C GLY A 206 -16.02 13.09 -1.53
N ASP A 207 -15.66 14.22 -2.13
CA ASP A 207 -16.30 14.69 -3.37
C ASP A 207 -15.74 13.92 -4.58
N ALA A 208 -16.62 13.23 -5.29
CA ALA A 208 -16.26 12.53 -6.52
C ALA A 208 -15.76 13.47 -7.63
N ALA A 209 -16.24 14.73 -7.67
CA ALA A 209 -15.78 15.71 -8.64
C ALA A 209 -14.33 16.16 -8.41
N GLU A 210 -13.83 15.98 -7.17
CA GLU A 210 -12.46 16.28 -6.76
C GLU A 210 -11.55 15.02 -6.73
N GLY A 211 -12.04 13.87 -7.22
CA GLY A 211 -11.29 12.60 -7.23
C GLY A 211 -11.35 11.84 -5.92
N TYR A 212 -12.35 12.13 -5.09
CA TYR A 212 -12.56 11.56 -3.73
C TYR A 212 -11.54 12.09 -2.71
N SER A 213 -11.52 11.52 -1.50
CA SER A 213 -10.61 11.93 -0.44
C SER A 213 -9.20 11.32 -0.60
N ARG A 214 -9.09 10.11 -1.17
CA ARG A 214 -7.83 9.35 -1.32
C ARG A 214 -7.92 8.39 -2.52
N GLY A 215 -6.79 8.11 -3.13
CA GLY A 215 -6.70 7.11 -4.19
C GLY A 215 -5.93 7.56 -5.40
N ASN A 216 -5.91 6.71 -6.43
CA ASN A 216 -5.23 7.04 -7.67
C ASN A 216 -5.89 8.22 -8.39
N LEU A 217 -7.23 8.29 -8.40
CA LEU A 217 -7.94 9.41 -9.02
C LEU A 217 -7.62 10.72 -8.31
N ARG A 218 -7.63 10.74 -6.97
CA ARG A 218 -7.24 11.91 -6.16
C ARG A 218 -5.81 12.34 -6.48
N SER A 219 -4.87 11.42 -6.46
CA SER A 219 -3.47 11.69 -6.76
C SER A 219 -3.26 12.29 -8.16
N MET A 220 -4.00 11.80 -9.17
CA MET A 220 -3.92 12.34 -10.53
C MET A 220 -4.53 13.72 -10.66
N VAL A 221 -5.60 14.02 -9.91
CA VAL A 221 -6.19 15.38 -9.85
C VAL A 221 -5.21 16.35 -9.19
N ASP A 222 -4.58 15.97 -8.06
CA ASP A 222 -3.59 16.79 -7.37
C ASP A 222 -2.37 17.10 -8.23
N LYS A 223 -1.92 16.12 -9.01
CA LYS A 223 -0.86 16.26 -10.03
C LYS A 223 -1.27 17.04 -11.28
N LYS A 224 -2.54 17.45 -11.40
CA LYS A 224 -3.11 18.09 -12.58
C LYS A 224 -3.03 17.25 -13.87
N MET A 225 -2.97 15.93 -13.72
CA MET A 225 -2.95 14.96 -14.82
C MET A 225 -4.36 14.55 -15.24
N LEU A 226 -5.37 14.80 -14.39
CA LEU A 226 -6.77 14.40 -14.59
C LEU A 226 -7.70 15.51 -14.11
N LYS A 227 -8.72 15.80 -14.89
CA LYS A 227 -9.96 16.44 -14.42
C LYS A 227 -11.03 15.37 -14.35
N MET A 228 -11.76 15.27 -13.24
CA MET A 228 -12.81 14.24 -13.10
C MET A 228 -13.92 14.38 -14.13
N SER A 229 -14.10 15.58 -14.72
CA SER A 229 -15.00 15.82 -15.86
C SER A 229 -14.60 15.12 -17.16
N ASP A 230 -13.33 14.69 -17.29
CA ASP A 230 -12.81 14.03 -18.50
C ASP A 230 -13.13 12.53 -18.52
N ILE A 231 -13.51 11.97 -17.36
CA ILE A 231 -13.83 10.56 -17.19
C ILE A 231 -15.21 10.34 -16.58
N ARG A 232 -15.70 9.12 -16.66
CA ARG A 232 -16.89 8.61 -15.97
C ARG A 232 -16.53 7.32 -15.27
N VAL A 233 -16.91 7.19 -14.00
CA VAL A 233 -16.90 5.91 -13.26
C VAL A 233 -18.18 5.17 -13.67
N ILE A 234 -18.04 3.98 -14.26
CA ILE A 234 -19.17 3.18 -14.75
C ILE A 234 -19.40 1.90 -13.94
N TRP A 235 -18.48 1.56 -13.07
CA TRP A 235 -18.57 0.40 -12.19
C TRP A 235 -17.71 0.61 -10.93
N GLN A 236 -18.16 0.02 -9.82
CA GLN A 236 -17.45 -0.01 -8.56
C GLN A 236 -17.56 -1.40 -7.92
N SER A 237 -16.50 -1.87 -7.30
CA SER A 237 -16.46 -3.14 -6.56
C SER A 237 -17.19 -3.05 -5.22
N GLY A 238 -17.34 -4.19 -4.55
CA GLY A 238 -17.51 -4.25 -3.10
C GLY A 238 -16.28 -3.71 -2.35
N LYS A 239 -16.37 -3.70 -1.02
CA LYS A 239 -15.28 -3.27 -0.13
C LYS A 239 -14.04 -4.14 -0.31
N ILE A 240 -12.89 -3.51 -0.42
CA ILE A 240 -11.59 -4.14 -0.53
C ILE A 240 -10.76 -3.71 0.69
N PRO A 241 -10.15 -4.62 1.47
CA PRO A 241 -9.27 -4.21 2.57
C PRO A 241 -8.11 -3.38 2.04
N ASN A 242 -7.82 -2.26 2.71
CA ASN A 242 -6.65 -1.45 2.41
C ASN A 242 -5.39 -2.31 2.52
N GLY A 243 -4.43 -2.09 1.63
CA GLY A 243 -3.18 -2.84 1.64
C GLY A 243 -2.31 -2.49 2.85
N PRO A 244 -1.57 -3.47 3.40
CA PRO A 244 -0.75 -3.24 4.58
C PRO A 244 0.60 -2.61 4.27
N TRP A 245 1.15 -1.91 5.23
CA TRP A 245 2.57 -1.91 5.48
C TRP A 245 2.97 -3.26 6.06
N ALA A 246 3.85 -3.98 5.38
CA ALA A 246 4.31 -5.28 5.83
C ALA A 246 5.84 -5.28 6.03
N ILE A 247 6.28 -6.01 7.04
CA ILE A 247 7.67 -6.09 7.47
C ILE A 247 8.13 -7.55 7.53
N ARG A 248 9.43 -7.82 7.36
CA ARG A 248 9.94 -9.18 7.47
C ARG A 248 9.90 -9.68 8.91
N THR A 249 9.39 -10.89 9.09
CA THR A 249 9.29 -11.55 10.42
C THR A 249 10.64 -11.83 11.06
N ALA A 250 11.70 -12.01 10.25
CA ALA A 250 13.06 -12.29 10.74
C ALA A 250 13.77 -11.06 11.34
N LEU A 251 13.18 -9.87 11.27
CA LEU A 251 13.76 -8.67 11.87
C LEU A 251 13.64 -8.68 13.40
N PRO A 252 14.56 -8.02 14.12
CA PRO A 252 14.49 -7.89 15.58
C PRO A 252 13.15 -7.27 16.02
N ASP A 253 12.55 -7.81 17.09
CA ASP A 253 11.26 -7.39 17.60
C ASP A 253 11.26 -5.93 18.10
N ASP A 254 12.38 -5.46 18.64
CA ASP A 254 12.56 -4.06 19.04
C ASP A 254 12.50 -3.12 17.81
N LEU A 255 13.12 -3.50 16.69
CA LEU A 255 13.00 -2.75 15.42
C LEU A 255 11.57 -2.75 14.89
N LYS A 256 10.92 -3.92 14.83
CA LYS A 256 9.52 -4.04 14.37
C LYS A 256 8.58 -3.14 15.18
N LYS A 257 8.74 -3.13 16.51
CA LYS A 257 7.96 -2.25 17.40
C LYS A 257 8.19 -0.77 17.12
N VAL A 258 9.45 -0.35 16.93
CA VAL A 258 9.78 1.05 16.62
C VAL A 258 9.18 1.49 15.29
N VAL A 259 9.27 0.65 14.24
CA VAL A 259 8.70 0.93 12.92
C VAL A 259 7.18 0.98 12.96
N THR A 260 6.54 0.02 13.65
CA THR A 260 5.07 0.01 13.80
C THR A 260 4.59 1.27 14.52
N GLN A 261 5.24 1.61 15.64
CA GLN A 261 4.86 2.81 16.41
C GLN A 261 5.09 4.09 15.60
N PHE A 262 6.16 4.17 14.82
CA PHE A 262 6.42 5.29 13.91
C PHE A 262 5.26 5.48 12.91
N LEU A 263 4.80 4.40 12.27
CA LEU A 263 3.66 4.46 11.35
C LEU A 263 2.39 4.94 12.05
N LEU A 264 2.06 4.39 13.22
CA LEU A 264 0.86 4.74 13.97
C LEU A 264 0.86 6.19 14.49
N ASP A 265 2.04 6.76 14.75
CA ASP A 265 2.20 8.13 15.23
C ASP A 265 2.33 9.16 14.10
N LEU A 266 2.75 8.74 12.90
CA LEU A 266 3.01 9.61 11.74
C LEU A 266 1.83 10.55 11.42
N PRO A 267 0.57 10.07 11.36
CA PRO A 267 -0.58 10.93 11.03
C PRO A 267 -0.83 12.04 12.06
N LYS A 268 -0.41 11.83 13.31
CA LYS A 268 -0.58 12.81 14.40
C LYS A 268 0.53 13.85 14.41
N SER A 269 1.75 13.44 14.05
CA SER A 269 2.94 14.29 14.10
C SER A 269 3.24 14.98 12.78
N HIS A 270 2.94 14.32 11.65
CA HIS A 270 3.27 14.75 10.29
C HIS A 270 2.15 14.31 9.33
N LYS A 271 0.98 14.95 9.47
CA LYS A 271 -0.22 14.61 8.68
C LYS A 271 0.00 14.78 7.19
N ASP A 272 0.72 15.82 6.79
CA ASP A 272 1.13 16.09 5.42
C ASP A 272 1.91 14.93 4.81
N VAL A 273 2.87 14.37 5.55
CA VAL A 273 3.66 13.22 5.09
C VAL A 273 2.81 11.95 4.97
N TYR A 274 1.87 11.75 5.90
CA TYR A 274 0.90 10.65 5.80
C TYR A 274 0.04 10.79 4.55
N ASP A 275 -0.53 11.99 4.31
CA ASP A 275 -1.40 12.26 3.17
C ASP A 275 -0.66 12.08 1.84
N ASP A 276 0.59 12.51 1.76
CA ASP A 276 1.45 12.27 0.60
C ASP A 276 1.66 10.78 0.34
N VAL A 277 2.09 10.03 1.36
CA VAL A 277 2.36 8.59 1.25
C VAL A 277 1.10 7.83 0.83
N GLU A 278 -0.05 8.16 1.43
CA GLU A 278 -1.33 7.47 1.20
C GLU A 278 -2.14 8.01 0.03
N ARG A 279 -1.63 9.02 -0.70
CA ARG A 279 -2.27 9.61 -1.90
C ARG A 279 -3.62 10.26 -1.60
N GLY A 280 -3.67 11.07 -0.57
CA GLY A 280 -4.83 11.80 -0.11
C GLY A 280 -5.09 11.64 1.38
N SER A 281 -6.23 12.15 1.84
CA SER A 281 -6.53 12.25 3.26
C SER A 281 -7.17 10.98 3.83
N GLY A 282 -6.79 10.65 5.05
CA GLY A 282 -7.39 9.65 5.94
C GLY A 282 -7.14 10.04 7.38
N ILE A 283 -7.69 9.31 8.35
CA ILE A 283 -7.49 9.64 9.77
C ILE A 283 -6.19 9.09 10.35
N GLY A 284 -5.53 8.15 9.64
CA GLY A 284 -4.27 7.59 10.10
C GLY A 284 -4.07 6.13 9.77
N TYR A 285 -3.27 5.45 10.57
CA TYR A 285 -3.07 4.02 10.51
C TYR A 285 -3.69 3.31 11.70
N ALA A 286 -4.27 2.12 11.43
CA ALA A 286 -4.61 1.13 12.46
C ALA A 286 -3.57 0.00 12.46
N PRO A 287 -3.40 -0.74 13.56
CA PRO A 287 -2.68 -2.01 13.55
C PRO A 287 -3.29 -2.98 12.54
N ALA A 288 -2.46 -3.63 11.73
CA ALA A 288 -2.91 -4.63 10.77
C ALA A 288 -2.65 -6.04 11.29
N THR A 289 -3.56 -6.97 10.99
CA THR A 289 -3.44 -8.39 11.34
C THR A 289 -3.64 -9.26 10.10
N MET A 290 -3.18 -10.50 10.15
CA MET A 290 -3.38 -11.49 9.08
C MET A 290 -4.86 -11.75 8.78
N GLU A 291 -5.72 -11.70 9.80
CA GLU A 291 -7.17 -11.90 9.68
C GLU A 291 -7.82 -10.93 8.67
N LEU A 292 -7.37 -9.68 8.65
CA LEU A 292 -7.86 -8.67 7.70
C LEU A 292 -7.66 -9.09 6.23
N TYR A 293 -6.69 -9.96 5.96
CA TYR A 293 -6.32 -10.37 4.60
C TYR A 293 -6.71 -11.82 4.27
N HIS A 294 -7.41 -12.50 5.16
CA HIS A 294 -7.78 -13.93 5.01
C HIS A 294 -8.45 -14.20 3.64
N ASP A 295 -9.53 -13.49 3.33
CA ASP A 295 -10.30 -13.69 2.09
C ASP A 295 -9.46 -13.38 0.84
N ILE A 296 -8.58 -12.39 0.92
CA ILE A 296 -7.67 -12.06 -0.19
C ILE A 296 -6.61 -13.14 -0.40
N ILE A 297 -6.12 -13.74 0.68
CA ILE A 297 -5.16 -14.86 0.63
C ILE A 297 -5.86 -16.09 0.00
N GLU A 298 -7.09 -16.39 0.36
CA GLU A 298 -7.87 -17.48 -0.24
C GLU A 298 -8.12 -17.25 -1.73
N LEU A 299 -8.58 -16.04 -2.09
CA LEU A 299 -8.83 -15.69 -3.49
C LEU A 299 -7.54 -15.75 -4.34
N ARG A 300 -6.42 -15.25 -3.81
CA ARG A 300 -5.13 -15.31 -4.48
C ARG A 300 -4.63 -16.74 -4.64
N THR A 301 -4.86 -17.60 -3.64
CA THR A 301 -4.54 -19.03 -3.70
C THR A 301 -5.34 -19.74 -4.79
N ALA A 302 -6.64 -19.45 -4.88
CA ALA A 302 -7.50 -20.00 -5.92
C ALA A 302 -7.06 -19.57 -7.32
N GLU A 303 -6.73 -18.29 -7.51
CA GLU A 303 -6.21 -17.78 -8.77
C GLU A 303 -4.89 -18.47 -9.18
N GLN A 304 -3.94 -18.60 -8.25
CA GLN A 304 -2.67 -19.29 -8.53
C GLN A 304 -2.87 -20.76 -8.93
N ARG A 305 -3.86 -21.45 -8.35
CA ARG A 305 -4.20 -22.84 -8.74
C ARG A 305 -4.78 -22.89 -10.16
N ALA A 306 -5.71 -21.97 -10.45
CA ALA A 306 -6.32 -21.90 -11.79
C ALA A 306 -5.32 -21.62 -12.90
N ASN A 307 -4.29 -20.82 -12.63
CA ASN A 307 -3.24 -20.49 -13.60
C ASN A 307 -2.20 -21.61 -13.80
N ARG A 308 -2.21 -22.65 -12.96
CA ARG A 308 -1.31 -23.83 -13.07
C ARG A 308 -1.98 -25.03 -13.73
N SER A 309 -3.31 -25.05 -13.83
CA SER A 309 -4.14 -26.08 -14.48
C SER A 309 -4.33 -25.77 -15.97
#